data_77f88a19d3e3b90df8bb3b7cbd811c9a
#
_entry.id   77f88a19d3e3b90df8bb3b7cbd811c9a
#
_cell.length_a   1.000
_cell.length_b   1.000
_cell.length_c   1.000
_cell.angle_alpha   90.00
_cell.angle_beta   90.00
_cell.angle_gamma   90.00
#
_symmetry.space_group_name_H-M   'P 1'
#
loop_
_entity.id
_entity.type
_entity.pdbx_description
1 polymer ?
#
loop_
_entity_poly.entity_id
_entity_poly.type
_entity_poly.pdbx_seq_one_letter_code
_entity_poly.pdbx_strand_id
1 'polypeptide(L)'
;MVKKEPGHKIICLNRKASFNFFFQEILEAGIVLKGSEIKSVRAGKVNIAESYAIEKDGEFFLVNSHIPIYKEASFTNHNPREERKLLLNKREIKKLIGKVNRDGLSLIPLKMYFKKGRAKLEIAVAKGKKRFDKRQTKKTRDWNRDKARYFRSCLLYTSPSPRDGLLSRMPSSA
;
A
#
# COMPACT_ATOMS: atom_id res chain seq x y z
N MET A 1 1.46 0.37 16.75
CA MET A 1 1.26 -1.00 16.25
C MET A 1 -0.17 -1.12 15.75
N VAL A 2 -0.38 -1.31 14.46
CA VAL A 2 -1.73 -1.52 13.90
C VAL A 2 -2.17 -2.94 14.25
N LYS A 3 -3.21 -3.08 15.06
CA LYS A 3 -3.83 -4.39 15.38
C LYS A 3 -4.19 -5.08 14.06
N LYS A 4 -3.58 -6.23 13.78
CA LYS A 4 -4.01 -7.11 12.68
C LYS A 4 -5.36 -7.69 13.08
N GLU A 5 -6.43 -7.22 12.42
CA GLU A 5 -7.72 -7.89 12.55
C GLU A 5 -7.61 -9.32 12.02
N PRO A 6 -8.14 -10.33 12.74
CA PRO A 6 -8.13 -11.71 12.29
C PRO A 6 -8.89 -11.83 10.97
N GLY A 7 -8.25 -12.40 9.95
CA GLY A 7 -8.81 -12.55 8.61
C GLY A 7 -8.41 -11.49 7.58
N HIS A 8 -7.54 -10.55 7.92
CA HIS A 8 -7.04 -9.50 7.03
C HIS A 8 -5.66 -9.89 6.46
N LYS A 9 -5.62 -10.52 5.29
CA LYS A 9 -4.36 -10.87 4.61
C LYS A 9 -4.08 -9.86 3.51
N ILE A 10 -3.06 -9.00 3.68
CA ILE A 10 -2.58 -8.11 2.63
C ILE A 10 -1.87 -8.93 1.56
N ILE A 11 -2.25 -8.72 0.30
CA ILE A 11 -1.71 -9.41 -0.88
C ILE A 11 -0.62 -8.56 -1.52
N CYS A 12 -0.94 -7.32 -1.82
CA CYS A 12 0.01 -6.38 -2.43
C CYS A 12 -0.24 -4.94 -1.98
N LEU A 13 0.82 -4.13 -2.06
CA LEU A 13 0.83 -2.72 -1.67
C LEU A 13 1.42 -1.86 -2.79
N ASN A 14 0.76 -0.77 -3.12
CA ASN A 14 1.30 0.25 -4.01
C ASN A 14 2.16 1.26 -3.22
N ARG A 15 3.43 0.93 -3.00
CA ARG A 15 4.37 1.77 -2.26
C ARG A 15 4.70 3.09 -2.97
N LYS A 16 4.51 3.16 -4.30
CA LYS A 16 4.79 4.36 -5.09
C LYS A 16 3.66 5.38 -5.02
N ALA A 17 2.44 4.96 -4.66
CA ALA A 17 1.27 5.84 -4.64
C ALA A 17 1.46 7.05 -3.72
N SER A 18 1.91 6.85 -2.48
CA SER A 18 2.14 7.93 -1.51
C SER A 18 3.24 8.92 -1.91
N PHE A 19 4.21 8.47 -2.73
CA PHE A 19 5.25 9.33 -3.27
C PHE A 19 4.73 10.21 -4.42
N ASN A 20 3.86 9.64 -5.28
CA ASN A 20 3.41 10.30 -6.51
C ASN A 20 2.16 11.16 -6.31
N PHE A 21 1.33 10.85 -5.31
CA PHE A 21 0.00 11.44 -5.16
C PHE A 21 -0.26 11.95 -3.74
N PHE A 22 -1.08 12.99 -3.64
CA PHE A 22 -1.74 13.41 -2.41
C PHE A 22 -3.10 12.72 -2.31
N PHE A 23 -3.36 12.02 -1.21
CA PHE A 23 -4.62 11.33 -0.97
C PHE A 23 -5.61 12.27 -0.26
N GLN A 24 -6.82 12.39 -0.79
CA GLN A 24 -7.89 13.17 -0.19
C GLN A 24 -8.86 12.28 0.59
N GLU A 25 -9.24 11.15 0.01
CA GLU A 25 -10.20 10.21 0.59
C GLU A 25 -9.79 8.79 0.24
N ILE A 26 -10.01 7.86 1.15
CA ILE A 26 -9.72 6.45 0.96
C ILE A 26 -11.02 5.67 1.09
N LEU A 27 -11.28 4.77 0.14
CA LEU A 27 -12.49 3.96 0.05
C LEU A 27 -12.14 2.48 -0.10
N GLU A 28 -12.99 1.60 0.43
CA GLU A 28 -12.89 0.16 0.23
C GLU A 28 -13.81 -0.26 -0.92
N ALA A 29 -13.28 -0.87 -1.96
CA ALA A 29 -14.03 -1.44 -3.07
C ALA A 29 -13.91 -2.96 -3.11
N GLY A 30 -14.96 -3.65 -3.54
CA GLY A 30 -14.86 -5.01 -3.99
C GLY A 30 -14.23 -5.07 -5.37
N ILE A 31 -13.69 -6.21 -5.77
CA ILE A 31 -13.18 -6.45 -7.12
C ILE A 31 -13.73 -7.76 -7.66
N VAL A 32 -14.19 -7.73 -8.91
CA VAL A 32 -14.64 -8.92 -9.63
C VAL A 32 -13.42 -9.57 -10.26
N LEU A 33 -13.19 -10.85 -9.94
CA LEU A 33 -12.05 -11.63 -10.43
C LEU A 33 -12.56 -12.95 -11.04
N LYS A 34 -11.90 -13.39 -12.10
CA LYS A 34 -12.10 -14.72 -12.70
C LYS A 34 -11.51 -15.82 -11.79
N GLY A 35 -11.94 -17.06 -11.96
CA GLY A 35 -11.47 -18.18 -11.13
C GLY A 35 -9.96 -18.40 -11.19
N SER A 36 -9.33 -18.25 -12.37
CA SER A 36 -7.88 -18.32 -12.54
C SER A 36 -7.15 -17.13 -11.90
N GLU A 37 -7.73 -15.94 -11.94
CA GLU A 37 -7.16 -14.75 -11.31
C GLU A 37 -7.11 -14.86 -9.79
N ILE A 38 -8.21 -15.31 -9.16
CA ILE A 38 -8.25 -15.43 -7.70
C ILE A 38 -7.23 -16.45 -7.16
N LYS A 39 -6.90 -17.49 -7.95
CA LYS A 39 -5.84 -18.44 -7.62
C LYS A 39 -4.46 -17.74 -7.62
N SER A 40 -4.15 -16.95 -8.66
CA SER A 40 -2.92 -16.14 -8.74
C SER A 40 -2.85 -15.09 -7.63
N VAL A 41 -3.97 -14.43 -7.31
CA VAL A 41 -4.10 -13.46 -6.21
C VAL A 41 -3.84 -14.11 -4.85
N ARG A 42 -4.37 -15.33 -4.60
CA ARG A 42 -4.09 -16.10 -3.37
C ARG A 42 -2.61 -16.45 -3.22
N ALA A 43 -1.93 -16.72 -4.35
CA ALA A 43 -0.48 -16.94 -4.39
C ALA A 43 0.35 -15.64 -4.20
N GLY A 44 -0.30 -14.47 -4.04
CA GLY A 44 0.37 -13.19 -3.85
C GLY A 44 0.99 -12.60 -5.12
N LYS A 45 0.70 -13.17 -6.29
CA LYS A 45 1.28 -12.76 -7.58
C LYS A 45 0.43 -11.67 -8.24
N VAL A 46 0.43 -10.46 -7.67
CA VAL A 46 -0.32 -9.30 -8.19
C VAL A 46 0.53 -8.05 -8.14
N ASN A 47 0.47 -7.24 -9.19
CA ASN A 47 1.08 -5.91 -9.21
C ASN A 47 0.02 -4.85 -9.54
N ILE A 48 -0.13 -3.88 -8.62
CA ILE A 48 -1.04 -2.73 -8.75
C ILE A 48 -0.31 -1.40 -8.79
N ALA A 49 1.02 -1.39 -8.95
CA ALA A 49 1.82 -0.18 -8.81
C ALA A 49 1.53 0.89 -9.87
N GLU A 50 1.14 0.46 -11.07
CA GLU A 50 0.86 1.34 -12.22
C GLU A 50 -0.61 1.33 -12.63
N SER A 51 -1.46 0.72 -11.80
CA SER A 51 -2.89 0.65 -12.06
C SER A 51 -3.62 1.88 -11.54
N TYR A 52 -4.75 2.16 -12.16
CA TYR A 52 -5.68 3.24 -11.82
C TYR A 52 -7.10 2.79 -12.10
N ALA A 53 -8.08 3.46 -11.52
CA ALA A 53 -9.47 3.18 -11.81
C ALA A 53 -10.04 4.25 -12.72
N ILE A 54 -10.80 3.80 -13.73
CA ILE A 54 -11.53 4.66 -14.67
C ILE A 54 -13.02 4.40 -14.56
N GLU A 55 -13.80 5.40 -14.87
CA GLU A 55 -15.25 5.31 -15.02
C GLU A 55 -15.59 4.93 -16.47
N LYS A 56 -16.46 3.94 -16.62
CA LYS A 56 -17.07 3.52 -17.89
C LYS A 56 -18.53 3.16 -17.61
N ASP A 57 -19.45 3.76 -18.32
CA ASP A 57 -20.89 3.48 -18.25
C ASP A 57 -21.47 3.55 -16.81
N GLY A 58 -21.01 4.51 -16.02
CA GLY A 58 -21.47 4.68 -14.64
C GLY A 58 -20.90 3.64 -13.64
N GLU A 59 -19.91 2.88 -14.03
CA GLU A 59 -19.21 1.91 -13.19
C GLU A 59 -17.69 2.17 -13.19
N PHE A 60 -16.99 1.66 -12.19
CA PHE A 60 -15.54 1.80 -12.12
C PHE A 60 -14.83 0.50 -12.46
N PHE A 61 -13.77 0.62 -13.27
CA PHE A 61 -12.93 -0.48 -13.68
C PHE A 61 -11.48 -0.21 -13.29
N LEU A 62 -10.80 -1.20 -12.73
CA LEU A 62 -9.38 -1.18 -12.48
C LEU A 62 -8.63 -1.56 -13.76
N VAL A 63 -7.83 -0.62 -14.26
CA VAL A 63 -7.05 -0.76 -15.49
C VAL A 63 -5.56 -0.88 -15.18
N ASN A 64 -4.81 -1.52 -16.07
CA ASN A 64 -3.36 -1.70 -15.99
C ASN A 64 -2.86 -2.41 -14.72
N SER A 65 -3.72 -3.17 -14.05
CA SER A 65 -3.28 -4.08 -13.00
C SER A 65 -2.79 -5.39 -13.62
N HIS A 66 -1.64 -5.88 -13.16
CA HIS A 66 -1.05 -7.10 -13.69
C HIS A 66 -1.28 -8.27 -12.73
N ILE A 67 -2.04 -9.27 -13.19
CA ILE A 67 -2.22 -10.55 -12.51
C ILE A 67 -1.69 -11.63 -13.44
N PRO A 68 -0.57 -12.30 -13.13
CA PRO A 68 0.01 -13.29 -14.03
C PRO A 68 -0.89 -14.50 -14.20
N ILE A 69 -0.79 -15.15 -15.34
CA ILE A 69 -1.51 -16.39 -15.67
C ILE A 69 -1.27 -17.45 -14.59
N TYR A 70 -2.29 -18.22 -14.31
CA TYR A 70 -2.20 -19.36 -13.40
C TYR A 70 -1.66 -20.57 -14.18
N LYS A 71 -0.44 -21.01 -13.88
CA LYS A 71 0.28 -22.05 -14.65
C LYS A 71 -0.41 -23.41 -14.62
N GLU A 72 -1.19 -23.70 -13.60
CA GLU A 72 -1.90 -24.95 -13.41
C GLU A 72 -3.31 -24.94 -14.01
N ALA A 73 -3.71 -23.86 -14.69
CA ALA A 73 -4.97 -23.80 -15.44
C ALA A 73 -4.79 -24.47 -16.81
N SER A 74 -5.52 -25.55 -17.06
CA SER A 74 -5.37 -26.42 -18.22
C SER A 74 -5.68 -25.71 -19.55
N PHE A 75 -6.87 -25.17 -19.76
CA PHE A 75 -7.31 -24.68 -21.10
C PHE A 75 -7.77 -23.21 -21.13
N THR A 76 -8.25 -22.65 -20.04
CA THR A 76 -8.78 -21.27 -19.99
C THR A 76 -8.04 -20.44 -18.96
N ASN A 77 -7.19 -19.55 -19.46
CA ASN A 77 -6.50 -18.59 -18.62
C ASN A 77 -7.03 -17.18 -18.90
N HIS A 78 -6.81 -16.27 -17.98
CA HIS A 78 -7.20 -14.86 -18.10
C HIS A 78 -6.10 -14.04 -18.79
N ASN A 79 -6.48 -12.88 -19.35
CA ASN A 79 -5.50 -11.90 -19.80
C ASN A 79 -4.87 -11.20 -18.58
N PRO A 80 -3.52 -11.17 -18.44
CA PRO A 80 -2.87 -10.56 -17.29
C PRO A 80 -3.21 -9.09 -17.03
N ARG A 81 -3.50 -8.31 -18.07
CA ARG A 81 -3.83 -6.88 -17.98
C ARG A 81 -5.28 -6.55 -18.30
N GLU A 82 -6.17 -7.51 -18.18
CA GLU A 82 -7.60 -7.29 -18.38
C GLU A 82 -8.15 -6.23 -17.40
N GLU A 83 -9.18 -5.51 -17.85
CA GLU A 83 -9.90 -4.57 -17.01
C GLU A 83 -10.78 -5.32 -16.00
N ARG A 84 -10.79 -4.90 -14.75
CA ARG A 84 -11.51 -5.58 -13.68
C ARG A 84 -12.52 -4.64 -13.05
N LYS A 85 -13.77 -5.06 -13.05
CA LYS A 85 -14.88 -4.28 -12.49
C LYS A 85 -14.70 -4.14 -10.97
N LEU A 86 -14.90 -2.93 -10.48
CA LEU A 86 -14.90 -2.59 -9.07
C LEU A 86 -16.33 -2.52 -8.54
N LEU A 87 -16.55 -3.09 -7.37
CA LEU A 87 -17.84 -3.09 -6.70
C LEU A 87 -17.84 -2.01 -5.63
N LEU A 88 -18.59 -0.95 -5.88
CA LEU A 88 -18.80 0.21 -5.03
C LEU A 88 -20.29 0.43 -4.81
N ASN A 89 -20.66 1.13 -3.74
CA ASN A 89 -22.04 1.53 -3.51
C ASN A 89 -22.47 2.61 -4.52
N LYS A 90 -23.72 2.62 -4.96
CA LYS A 90 -24.24 3.61 -5.92
C LYS A 90 -24.03 5.06 -5.46
N ARG A 91 -24.10 5.33 -4.15
CA ARG A 91 -23.81 6.66 -3.58
C ARG A 91 -22.35 7.05 -3.73
N GLU A 92 -21.43 6.09 -3.50
CA GLU A 92 -19.99 6.28 -3.65
C GLU A 92 -19.62 6.51 -5.12
N ILE A 93 -20.20 5.75 -6.04
CA ILE A 93 -20.00 5.90 -7.49
C ILE A 93 -20.35 7.33 -7.92
N LYS A 94 -21.56 7.83 -7.59
CA LYS A 94 -21.99 9.20 -7.94
C LYS A 94 -21.05 10.27 -7.36
N LYS A 95 -20.62 10.11 -6.11
CA LYS A 95 -19.67 11.02 -5.46
C LYS A 95 -18.31 11.02 -6.15
N LEU A 96 -17.80 9.83 -6.53
CA LEU A 96 -16.52 9.67 -7.20
C LEU A 96 -16.52 10.25 -8.61
N ILE A 97 -17.55 10.01 -9.39
CA ILE A 97 -17.73 10.59 -10.73
C ILE A 97 -17.68 12.12 -10.64
N GLY A 98 -18.41 12.71 -9.67
CA GLY A 98 -18.37 14.16 -9.46
C GLY A 98 -16.96 14.69 -9.15
N LYS A 99 -16.19 13.99 -8.32
CA LYS A 99 -14.82 14.39 -7.97
C LYS A 99 -13.82 14.20 -9.12
N VAL A 100 -13.92 13.10 -9.86
CA VAL A 100 -13.05 12.83 -11.01
C VAL A 100 -13.27 13.87 -12.11
N ASN A 101 -14.54 14.14 -12.45
CA ASN A 101 -14.88 15.04 -13.57
C ASN A 101 -14.69 16.52 -13.24
N ARG A 102 -15.01 16.96 -12.01
CA ARG A 102 -14.91 18.38 -11.62
C ARG A 102 -13.50 18.78 -11.20
N ASP A 103 -12.85 17.94 -10.38
CA ASP A 103 -11.59 18.28 -9.72
C ASP A 103 -10.37 17.70 -10.43
N GLY A 104 -10.57 16.93 -11.51
CA GLY A 104 -9.48 16.25 -12.23
C GLY A 104 -8.71 15.27 -11.35
N LEU A 105 -9.38 14.65 -10.38
CA LEU A 105 -8.75 13.70 -9.46
C LEU A 105 -8.67 12.31 -10.08
N SER A 106 -7.63 11.57 -9.70
CA SER A 106 -7.42 10.20 -10.17
C SER A 106 -7.73 9.21 -9.05
N LEU A 107 -8.26 8.04 -9.42
CA LEU A 107 -8.51 6.95 -8.48
C LEU A 107 -7.35 5.95 -8.55
N ILE A 108 -6.58 5.88 -7.47
CA ILE A 108 -5.36 5.06 -7.39
C ILE A 108 -5.53 3.96 -6.36
N PRO A 109 -5.28 2.70 -6.71
CA PRO A 109 -5.29 1.61 -5.74
C PRO A 109 -4.07 1.69 -4.83
N LEU A 110 -4.30 1.54 -3.53
CA LEU A 110 -3.26 1.57 -2.49
C LEU A 110 -2.83 0.17 -2.08
N LYS A 111 -3.80 -0.69 -1.79
CA LYS A 111 -3.53 -2.07 -1.38
C LYS A 111 -4.67 -3.00 -1.81
N MET A 112 -4.30 -4.25 -2.06
CA MET A 112 -5.24 -5.36 -2.23
C MET A 112 -5.08 -6.34 -1.07
N TYR A 113 -6.19 -6.84 -0.55
CA TYR A 113 -6.20 -7.74 0.61
C TYR A 113 -7.41 -8.67 0.59
N PHE A 114 -7.34 -9.76 1.33
CA PHE A 114 -8.49 -10.59 1.63
C PHE A 114 -9.15 -10.14 2.94
N LYS A 115 -10.48 -10.05 2.94
CA LYS A 115 -11.31 -9.81 4.11
C LYS A 115 -12.48 -10.78 4.07
N LYS A 116 -12.57 -11.64 5.07
CA LYS A 116 -13.60 -12.71 5.13
C LYS A 116 -13.66 -13.55 3.83
N GLY A 117 -12.49 -13.94 3.30
CA GLY A 117 -12.37 -14.75 2.09
C GLY A 117 -12.63 -14.03 0.75
N ARG A 118 -13.03 -12.76 0.76
CA ARG A 118 -13.28 -11.95 -0.42
C ARG A 118 -12.12 -11.02 -0.71
N ALA A 119 -11.75 -10.86 -1.99
CA ALA A 119 -10.75 -9.90 -2.42
C ALA A 119 -11.32 -8.48 -2.32
N LYS A 120 -10.60 -7.60 -1.67
CA LYS A 120 -10.93 -6.18 -1.49
C LYS A 120 -9.76 -5.33 -1.96
N LEU A 121 -10.10 -4.15 -2.47
CA LEU A 121 -9.17 -3.16 -2.95
C LEU A 121 -9.40 -1.84 -2.21
N GLU A 122 -8.36 -1.29 -1.62
CA GLU A 122 -8.41 0.05 -1.05
C GLU A 122 -7.97 1.04 -2.12
N ILE A 123 -8.85 2.01 -2.44
CA ILE A 123 -8.68 3.00 -3.49
C ILE A 123 -8.63 4.37 -2.85
N ALA A 124 -7.66 5.20 -3.28
CA ALA A 124 -7.59 6.60 -2.89
C ALA A 124 -8.05 7.51 -4.03
N VAL A 125 -8.87 8.50 -3.68
CA VAL A 125 -9.08 9.69 -4.50
C VAL A 125 -7.86 10.57 -4.33
N ALA A 126 -7.12 10.83 -5.41
CA ALA A 126 -5.77 11.36 -5.32
C ALA A 126 -5.50 12.45 -6.36
N LYS A 127 -4.71 13.45 -5.96
CA LYS A 127 -4.16 14.49 -6.84
C LYS A 127 -2.68 14.24 -7.08
N GLY A 128 -2.25 14.28 -8.33
CA GLY A 128 -0.84 14.13 -8.69
C GLY A 128 0.06 15.20 -8.05
N LYS A 129 1.17 14.79 -7.43
CA LYS A 129 2.18 15.70 -6.87
C LYS A 129 2.99 16.35 -7.99
N LYS A 130 3.24 17.66 -7.90
CA LYS A 130 4.16 18.39 -8.78
C LYS A 130 5.61 17.95 -8.51
N ARG A 131 6.51 18.21 -9.46
CA ARG A 131 7.95 17.84 -9.33
C ARG A 131 8.59 18.42 -8.06
N PHE A 132 8.21 19.63 -7.69
CA PHE A 132 8.69 20.29 -6.46
C PHE A 132 8.28 19.51 -5.21
N ASP A 133 7.00 19.13 -5.09
CA ASP A 133 6.47 18.37 -3.95
C ASP A 133 7.15 17.00 -3.81
N LYS A 134 7.45 16.34 -4.94
CA LYS A 134 8.18 15.07 -4.96
C LYS A 134 9.61 15.22 -4.43
N ARG A 135 10.29 16.32 -4.77
CA ARG A 135 11.64 16.64 -4.26
C ARG A 135 11.62 16.87 -2.74
N GLN A 136 10.64 17.63 -2.24
CA GLN A 136 10.47 17.84 -0.80
C GLN A 136 10.18 16.52 -0.09
N THR A 137 9.27 15.71 -0.62
CA THR A 137 8.93 14.38 -0.04
C THR A 137 10.17 13.49 0.05
N LYS A 138 11.05 13.50 -0.97
CA LYS A 138 12.31 12.76 -0.97
C LYS A 138 13.25 13.30 0.11
N LYS A 139 13.47 14.61 0.16
CA LYS A 139 14.34 15.27 1.16
C LYS A 139 13.91 14.95 2.59
N THR A 140 12.61 15.03 2.88
CA THR A 140 12.07 14.70 4.21
C THR A 140 12.26 13.22 4.56
N ARG A 141 12.07 12.31 3.58
CA ARG A 141 12.29 10.87 3.79
C ARG A 141 13.76 10.56 4.08
N ASP A 142 14.68 11.16 3.33
CA ASP A 142 16.12 10.96 3.52
C ASP A 142 16.56 11.52 4.87
N TRP A 143 16.12 12.72 5.23
CA TRP A 143 16.33 13.31 6.56
C TRP A 143 15.84 12.41 7.70
N ASN A 144 14.61 11.90 7.62
CA ASN A 144 14.08 11.01 8.66
C ASN A 144 14.86 9.69 8.76
N ARG A 145 15.35 9.17 7.64
CA ARG A 145 16.19 7.97 7.63
C ARG A 145 17.53 8.21 8.29
N ASP A 146 18.16 9.33 8.00
CA ASP A 146 19.46 9.69 8.57
C ASP A 146 19.32 10.01 10.07
N LYS A 147 18.29 10.75 10.45
CA LYS A 147 17.92 10.96 11.86
C LYS A 147 17.75 9.64 12.62
N ALA A 148 17.06 8.66 12.04
CA ALA A 148 16.89 7.34 12.66
C ALA A 148 18.21 6.56 12.79
N ARG A 149 19.17 6.75 11.88
CA ARG A 149 20.52 6.16 12.00
C ARG A 149 21.28 6.77 13.16
N TYR A 150 21.29 8.11 13.27
CA TYR A 150 21.95 8.81 14.38
C TYR A 150 21.42 8.37 15.74
N PHE A 151 20.11 8.25 15.89
CA PHE A 151 19.52 7.76 17.15
C PHE A 151 19.93 6.34 17.50
N ARG A 152 20.03 5.43 16.50
CA ARG A 152 20.48 4.06 16.74
C ARG A 152 21.94 4.02 17.19
N SER A 153 22.84 4.76 16.55
CA SER A 153 24.25 4.80 16.93
C SER A 153 24.44 5.45 18.32
N CYS A 154 23.66 6.47 18.66
CA CYS A 154 23.73 7.12 19.97
C CYS A 154 23.27 6.19 21.10
N LEU A 155 22.23 5.38 20.89
CA LEU A 155 21.71 4.44 21.90
C LEU A 155 22.66 3.25 22.14
N LEU A 156 23.51 2.90 21.18
CA LEU A 156 24.54 1.86 21.35
C LEU A 156 25.69 2.34 22.25
N TYR A 157 25.91 3.64 22.36
CA TYR A 157 27.00 4.21 23.19
C TYR A 157 26.58 4.48 24.65
N THR A 158 25.30 4.41 24.99
CA THR A 158 24.77 4.69 26.34
C THR A 158 24.50 3.45 27.19
N SER A 159 24.83 2.25 26.70
CA SER A 159 24.81 1.05 27.53
C SER A 159 26.13 1.02 28.33
N PRO A 160 26.13 1.28 29.66
CA PRO A 160 27.33 1.14 30.46
C PRO A 160 27.81 -0.32 30.36
N SER A 161 29.07 -0.50 29.99
CA SER A 161 29.68 -1.82 29.97
C SER A 161 29.58 -2.45 31.37
N PRO A 162 29.24 -3.74 31.49
CA PRO A 162 29.22 -4.42 32.79
C PRO A 162 30.59 -4.38 33.52
N ARG A 163 31.67 -3.94 32.85
CA ARG A 163 33.01 -3.81 33.44
C ARG A 163 33.21 -2.51 34.22
N ASP A 164 32.42 -1.46 33.94
CA ASP A 164 32.61 -0.17 34.65
C ASP A 164 32.06 -0.18 36.09
N GLY A 165 31.32 -1.21 36.48
CA GLY A 165 30.78 -1.37 37.84
C GLY A 165 31.72 -2.03 38.86
N LEU A 166 32.92 -2.45 38.48
CA LEU A 166 33.83 -3.25 39.36
C LEU A 166 35.02 -2.49 39.97
N LEU A 167 35.14 -1.18 39.69
CA LEU A 167 36.29 -0.38 40.16
C LEU A 167 36.03 0.45 41.42
N SER A 168 34.91 0.31 42.12
CA SER A 168 34.62 1.08 43.36
C SER A 168 34.67 0.25 44.64
N ARG A 169 35.44 -0.80 44.72
CA ARG A 169 35.79 -1.49 45.98
C ARG A 169 37.27 -1.41 46.25
N MET A 170 37.76 -0.26 46.74
CA MET A 170 38.96 -0.22 47.54
C MET A 170 38.58 -0.50 48.99
N PRO A 171 39.17 -1.48 49.67
CA PRO A 171 39.02 -1.64 51.11
C PRO A 171 39.78 -0.51 51.80
N SER A 172 39.10 0.21 52.69
CA SER A 172 39.72 1.07 53.70
C SER A 172 40.48 0.16 54.66
N SER A 173 41.80 0.19 54.64
CA SER A 173 42.61 -0.40 55.69
C SER A 173 42.85 0.64 56.78
N ALA A 174 42.64 0.23 58.02
CA ALA A 174 42.79 0.93 59.28
C ALA A 174 44.21 1.44 59.49
#